data_b9bb42fc31d477a76d39b03975b5ac95
#
_entry.id   b9bb42fc31d477a76d39b03975b5ac95
#
_cell.length_a   1.000
_cell.length_b   1.000
_cell.length_c   1.000
_cell.angle_alpha   90.00
_cell.angle_beta   90.00
_cell.angle_gamma   90.00
#
_symmetry.space_group_name_H-M   'P 1'
#
loop_
_entity.id
_entity.type
_entity.pdbx_description
1 polymer ?
#
loop_
_entity_poly.entity_id
_entity_poly.type
_entity_poly.pdbx_seq_one_letter_code
_entity_poly.pdbx_strand_id
1 'polypeptide(L)' 'MNEQLKQINIHLHAMIGSIEYVQRWWLSPNISFQLRCPQEVWDSGVEGRDEVEAFVMQAAYGGGA' A
#
# COMPACT_ATOMS: atom_id res chain seq x y z
N MET A 1 13.50 -1.29 11.75
CA MET A 1 12.67 -1.33 10.55
C MET A 1 11.21 -1.32 10.95
N ASN A 2 10.38 -0.65 10.19
CA ASN A 2 8.97 -0.51 10.52
C ASN A 2 8.23 -1.81 10.19
N GLU A 3 7.65 -2.45 11.21
CA GLU A 3 6.93 -3.70 11.03
C GLU A 3 5.67 -3.52 10.19
N GLN A 4 4.99 -2.39 10.33
CA GLN A 4 3.81 -2.09 9.54
C GLN A 4 4.16 -2.04 8.05
N LEU A 5 5.23 -1.35 7.71
CA LEU A 5 5.68 -1.25 6.31
C LEU A 5 6.07 -2.63 5.78
N LYS A 6 6.73 -3.42 6.58
CA LYS A 6 7.16 -4.76 6.20
C LYS A 6 5.95 -5.63 5.85
N GLN A 7 4.92 -5.61 6.68
CA GLN A 7 3.71 -6.40 6.44
C GLN A 7 2.98 -5.93 5.18
N ILE A 8 2.90 -4.63 4.98
CA ILE A 8 2.27 -4.07 3.79
C ILE A 8 3.00 -4.57 2.53
N ASN A 9 4.33 -4.51 2.53
CA ASN A 9 5.10 -4.94 1.37
C ASN A 9 5.01 -6.44 1.12
N ILE A 10 4.92 -7.25 2.17
CA ILE A 10 4.71 -8.69 2.01
C ILE A 10 3.39 -8.95 1.27
N HIS A 11 2.31 -8.28 1.68
CA HIS A 11 1.02 -8.45 1.03
C HIS A 11 1.02 -7.91 -0.39
N LEU A 12 1.65 -6.75 -0.61
CA LEU A 12 1.75 -6.20 -1.96
C LEU A 12 2.51 -7.15 -2.88
N HIS A 13 3.61 -7.70 -2.41
CA HIS A 13 4.39 -8.64 -3.22
C HIS A 13 3.56 -9.88 -3.56
N ALA A 14 2.79 -10.39 -2.61
CA ALA A 14 1.95 -11.55 -2.84
C ALA A 14 0.85 -11.26 -3.88
N MET A 15 0.30 -10.04 -3.89
CA MET A 15 -0.76 -9.69 -4.81
C MET A 15 -0.23 -9.31 -6.20
N ILE A 16 0.88 -8.60 -6.25
CA ILE A 16 1.42 -8.04 -7.50
C ILE A 16 2.43 -8.97 -8.14
N GLY A 17 3.19 -9.68 -7.33
CA GLY A 17 4.09 -10.74 -7.81
C GLY A 17 5.50 -10.31 -8.16
N SER A 18 5.80 -9.02 -8.20
CA SER A 18 7.11 -8.53 -8.59
C SER A 18 7.49 -7.34 -7.74
N ILE A 19 8.74 -7.33 -7.24
CA ILE A 19 9.22 -6.22 -6.45
C ILE A 19 9.27 -4.93 -7.26
N GLU A 20 9.55 -5.03 -8.55
CA GLU A 20 9.58 -3.85 -9.41
C GLU A 20 8.20 -3.21 -9.51
N TYR A 21 7.16 -4.02 -9.65
CA TYR A 21 5.79 -3.51 -9.69
C TYR A 21 5.33 -3.01 -8.34
N VAL A 22 5.79 -3.60 -7.25
CA VAL A 22 5.51 -3.08 -5.92
C VAL A 22 6.08 -1.68 -5.77
N GLN A 23 7.32 -1.46 -6.22
CA GLN A 23 7.93 -0.13 -6.18
C GLN A 23 7.15 0.87 -7.02
N ARG A 24 6.70 0.46 -8.20
CA ARG A 24 5.87 1.32 -9.05
C ARG A 24 4.55 1.66 -8.38
N TRP A 25 3.96 0.70 -7.70
CA TRP A 25 2.70 0.95 -6.99
C TRP A 25 2.86 2.08 -5.97
N TRP A 26 3.94 2.05 -5.21
CA TRP A 26 4.21 3.09 -4.22
C TRP A 26 4.37 4.47 -4.84
N LEU A 27 4.91 4.54 -6.05
CA LEU A 27 5.30 5.80 -6.68
C LEU A 27 4.32 6.29 -7.74
N SER A 28 3.25 5.57 -7.98
CA SER A 28 2.26 5.93 -9.00
C SER A 28 1.03 6.54 -8.36
N PRO A 29 0.43 7.55 -9.01
CA PRO A 29 -0.85 8.10 -8.54
C PRO A 29 -1.89 7.00 -8.43
N ASN A 30 -2.67 7.02 -7.36
CA ASN A 30 -3.63 5.98 -7.07
C ASN A 30 -4.98 6.61 -6.78
N ILE A 31 -5.99 6.18 -7.53
CA ILE A 31 -7.33 6.76 -7.39
C ILE A 31 -7.91 6.52 -5.99
N SER A 32 -7.52 5.43 -5.33
CA SER A 32 -7.97 5.15 -3.98
C SER A 32 -7.43 6.16 -2.95
N PHE A 33 -6.39 6.89 -3.32
CA PHE A 33 -5.79 7.93 -2.49
C PHE A 33 -5.95 9.32 -3.10
N GLN A 34 -7.02 9.51 -3.89
CA GLN A 34 -7.31 10.79 -4.52
C GLN A 34 -6.20 11.24 -5.46
N LEU A 35 -5.65 10.29 -6.21
CA LEU A 35 -4.57 10.48 -7.17
C LEU A 35 -3.23 10.86 -6.54
N ARG A 36 -3.11 10.74 -5.22
CA ARG A 36 -1.79 10.83 -4.58
C ARG A 36 -1.10 9.49 -4.68
N CYS A 37 0.23 9.50 -4.68
CA CYS A 37 0.98 8.25 -4.63
C CYS A 37 0.86 7.66 -3.22
N PRO A 38 0.79 6.33 -3.10
CA PRO A 38 0.79 5.72 -1.77
C PRO A 38 1.96 6.18 -0.89
N GLN A 39 3.12 6.42 -1.50
CA GLN A 39 4.28 6.92 -0.76
C GLN A 39 4.01 8.27 -0.12
N GLU A 40 3.33 9.17 -0.84
CA GLU A 40 2.97 10.47 -0.30
C GLU A 40 2.02 10.35 0.88
N VAL A 41 1.05 9.46 0.75
CA VAL A 41 0.08 9.20 1.83
C VAL A 41 0.80 8.64 3.04
N TRP A 42 1.70 7.69 2.84
CA TRP A 42 2.50 7.11 3.92
C TRP A 42 3.31 8.18 4.63
N ASP A 43 3.95 9.06 3.87
CA ASP A 43 4.83 10.09 4.42
C ASP A 43 4.09 11.20 5.13
N SER A 44 2.77 11.28 4.97
CA SER A 44 1.98 12.35 5.58
C SER A 44 1.78 12.18 7.10
N GLY A 45 2.06 11.00 7.64
CA GLY A 45 1.98 10.77 9.08
C GLY A 45 1.26 9.46 9.41
N VAL A 46 0.92 9.31 10.70
CA VAL A 46 0.33 8.08 11.21
C VAL A 46 -1.00 7.76 10.54
N GLU A 47 -1.84 8.75 10.34
CA GLU A 47 -3.13 8.53 9.69
C GLU A 47 -2.96 8.04 8.25
N GLY A 48 -1.98 8.61 7.53
CA GLY A 48 -1.70 8.16 6.17
C GLY A 48 -1.17 6.74 6.13
N ARG A 49 -0.34 6.37 7.09
CA ARG A 49 0.16 5.00 7.19
C ARG A 49 -0.97 4.02 7.43
N ASP A 50 -1.88 4.37 8.31
CA ASP A 50 -3.04 3.52 8.59
C ASP A 50 -3.95 3.43 7.37
N GLU A 51 -4.08 4.49 6.62
CA GLU A 51 -4.88 4.50 5.40
C GLU A 51 -4.29 3.55 4.35
N VAL A 52 -2.97 3.59 4.16
CA VAL A 52 -2.30 2.69 3.21
C VAL A 52 -2.46 1.24 3.68
N GLU A 53 -2.24 0.99 4.96
CA GLU A 53 -2.38 -0.36 5.50
C GLU A 53 -3.81 -0.88 5.31
N ALA A 54 -4.80 -0.07 5.63
CA ALA A 54 -6.20 -0.48 5.50
C ALA A 54 -6.53 -0.83 4.06
N PHE A 55 -6.06 -0.03 3.11
CA PHE A 55 -6.28 -0.29 1.70
C PHE A 55 -5.67 -1.64 1.27
N VAL A 56 -4.42 -1.86 1.64
CA VAL A 56 -3.71 -3.08 1.23
C VAL A 56 -4.34 -4.31 1.89
N MET A 57 -4.67 -4.22 3.17
CA MET A 57 -5.26 -5.36 3.88
C MET A 57 -6.65 -5.68 3.34
N GLN A 58 -7.44 -4.67 3.00
CA GLN A 58 -8.74 -4.91 2.42
C GLN A 58 -8.62 -5.58 1.06
N ALA A 59 -7.66 -5.15 0.24
CA ALA A 59 -7.42 -5.78 -1.05
C ALA A 59 -6.95 -7.23 -0.89
N ALA A 60 -6.14 -7.50 0.13
CA ALA A 60 -5.59 -8.84 0.35
C ALA A 60 -6.63 -9.81 0.91
N TYR A 61 -7.53 -9.34 1.78
CA TYR A 61 -8.42 -10.24 2.51
C TYR A 61 -9.89 -10.04 2.19
N GLY A 62 -10.29 -8.84 1.83
CA GLY A 62 -11.69 -8.52 1.66
C GLY A 62 -12.17 -8.38 0.24
N GLY A 63 -11.27 -8.37 -0.69
CA GLY A 63 -11.60 -7.99 -2.05
C GLY A 63 -12.57 -8.91 -2.77
N GLY A 64 -12.68 -10.14 -2.34
CA GLY A 64 -13.54 -11.10 -2.98
C GLY A 64 -14.84 -11.39 -2.24
N ALA A 65 -14.98 -10.80 -1.10
CA ALA A 65 -16.10 -11.14 -0.22
C ALA A 65 -17.43 -10.60 -0.72
#